data_72f2a9f8260ab8ccdef76b6f6d6afcaa
#
_entry.id   72f2a9f8260ab8ccdef76b6f6d6afcaa
#
_cell.length_a   1.000
_cell.length_b   1.000
_cell.length_c   1.000
_cell.angle_alpha   90.00
_cell.angle_beta   90.00
_cell.angle_gamma   90.00
#
_symmetry.space_group_name_H-M   'P 1'
#
loop_
_entity.id
_entity.type
_entity.pdbx_description
1 polymer ?
#
loop_
_entity_poly.entity_id
_entity_poly.type
_entity_poly.pdbx_seq_one_letter_code
_entity_poly.pdbx_strand_id
1 'polypeptide(L)'
;MSTEFYHPKPADPGQAVAFWQAAWDALRLRERYVPLEGLDSYQVSPSLTGEILRPLIEGSGDVRMHVSNGAVASLTGTLPLLHPFGRVQCHDLFLTGPRQYRTGFYGPGKYDGSVVNWVNGPLLQLVGSRRGFSVEFAPFRQRPGSHITTMTAQARD
;
A
#
# COMPACT_ATOMS: atom_id res chain seq x y z
N MET A 1 -17.85 10.28 -16.87
CA MET A 1 -16.45 10.59 -17.28
C MET A 1 -16.54 11.73 -18.26
N SER A 2 -15.97 12.88 -17.93
CA SER A 2 -16.01 14.01 -18.86
C SER A 2 -15.09 13.72 -20.05
N THR A 3 -15.59 13.98 -21.23
CA THR A 3 -14.91 13.76 -22.52
C THR A 3 -13.70 14.67 -22.75
N GLU A 4 -13.35 15.52 -21.81
CA GLU A 4 -12.27 16.51 -21.94
C GLU A 4 -10.85 15.93 -21.94
N PHE A 5 -10.68 14.65 -21.61
CA PHE A 5 -9.36 14.00 -21.59
C PHE A 5 -8.97 13.32 -22.91
N TYR A 6 -9.79 13.37 -23.95
CA TYR A 6 -9.52 12.75 -25.25
C TYR A 6 -8.94 13.73 -26.28
N HIS A 7 -8.14 14.70 -25.85
CA HIS A 7 -7.36 15.48 -26.82
C HIS A 7 -6.21 14.62 -27.37
N PRO A 8 -6.00 14.64 -28.67
CA PRO A 8 -4.89 13.91 -29.26
C PRO A 8 -3.57 14.38 -28.62
N LYS A 9 -2.72 13.41 -28.32
CA LYS A 9 -1.39 13.66 -27.74
C LYS A 9 -0.65 14.66 -28.61
N PRO A 10 -0.09 15.75 -28.04
CA PRO A 10 0.70 16.72 -28.80
C PRO A 10 1.84 16.03 -29.55
N ALA A 11 2.05 16.39 -30.79
CA ALA A 11 3.13 15.82 -31.62
C ALA A 11 4.52 16.34 -31.21
N ASP A 12 4.57 17.59 -30.72
CA ASP A 12 5.80 18.20 -30.24
C ASP A 12 6.10 17.81 -28.78
N PRO A 13 7.34 17.33 -28.45
CA PRO A 13 7.71 16.93 -27.10
C PRO A 13 7.53 18.03 -26.05
N GLY A 14 7.84 19.28 -26.37
CA GLY A 14 7.68 20.41 -25.44
C GLY A 14 6.22 20.66 -25.10
N GLN A 15 5.34 20.61 -26.10
CA GLN A 15 3.90 20.71 -25.89
C GLN A 15 3.36 19.51 -25.13
N ALA A 16 3.93 18.31 -25.34
CA ALA A 16 3.53 17.11 -24.61
C ALA A 16 3.84 17.25 -23.12
N VAL A 17 5.00 17.76 -22.73
CA VAL A 17 5.34 18.02 -21.33
C VAL A 17 4.38 19.00 -20.69
N ALA A 18 4.13 20.15 -21.33
CA ALA A 18 3.20 21.15 -20.82
C ALA A 18 1.76 20.61 -20.69
N PHE A 19 1.31 19.82 -21.67
CA PHE A 19 0.00 19.16 -21.61
C PHE A 19 -0.09 18.21 -20.41
N TRP A 20 0.90 17.35 -20.20
CA TRP A 20 0.86 16.40 -19.09
C TRP A 20 0.98 17.06 -17.72
N GLN A 21 1.76 18.15 -17.62
CA GLN A 21 1.80 18.96 -16.40
C GLN A 21 0.43 19.57 -16.09
N ALA A 22 -0.20 20.21 -17.07
CA ALA A 22 -1.53 20.78 -16.90
C ALA A 22 -2.58 19.72 -16.56
N ALA A 23 -2.55 18.57 -17.22
CA ALA A 23 -3.43 17.44 -16.91
C ALA A 23 -3.21 16.92 -15.48
N TRP A 24 -1.95 16.78 -15.08
CA TRP A 24 -1.60 16.39 -13.72
C TRP A 24 -2.11 17.37 -12.67
N ASP A 25 -1.93 18.67 -12.90
CA ASP A 25 -2.38 19.72 -11.97
C ASP A 25 -3.91 19.75 -11.86
N ALA A 26 -4.61 19.47 -12.96
CA ALA A 26 -6.06 19.40 -12.98
C ALA A 26 -6.65 18.15 -12.31
N LEU A 27 -5.87 17.05 -12.19
CA LEU A 27 -6.33 15.83 -11.54
C LEU A 27 -6.70 16.10 -10.07
N ARG A 28 -7.87 15.58 -9.67
CA ARG A 28 -8.32 15.57 -8.28
C ARG A 28 -8.46 14.13 -7.83
N LEU A 29 -7.68 13.76 -6.82
CA LEU A 29 -7.79 12.45 -6.21
C LEU A 29 -9.02 12.43 -5.30
N ARG A 30 -9.81 11.38 -5.42
CA ARG A 30 -10.96 11.12 -4.54
C ARG A 30 -10.79 9.73 -3.94
N GLU A 31 -10.85 9.67 -2.63
CA GLU A 31 -10.90 8.42 -1.89
C GLU A 31 -12.36 8.09 -1.54
N ARG A 32 -12.71 6.84 -1.69
CA ARG A 32 -14.00 6.33 -1.30
C ARG A 32 -13.83 5.03 -0.54
N TYR A 33 -14.25 5.01 0.70
CA TYR A 33 -14.41 3.79 1.46
C TYR A 33 -15.73 3.11 1.07
N VAL A 34 -15.68 1.82 0.91
CA VAL A 34 -16.86 0.99 0.64
C VAL A 34 -17.01 -0.03 1.78
N PRO A 35 -18.24 -0.31 2.21
CA PRO A 35 -18.48 -1.38 3.17
C PRO A 35 -17.90 -2.69 2.64
N LEU A 36 -17.21 -3.43 3.49
CA LEU A 36 -16.73 -4.76 3.18
C LEU A 36 -17.82 -5.77 3.61
N GLU A 37 -18.59 -6.24 2.65
CA GLU A 37 -19.56 -7.29 2.84
C GLU A 37 -18.89 -8.66 2.60
N GLY A 38 -19.17 -9.64 3.46
CA GLY A 38 -18.64 -10.99 3.29
C GLY A 38 -17.12 -11.05 3.46
N LEU A 39 -16.61 -10.66 4.61
CA LEU A 39 -15.18 -10.63 4.94
C LEU A 39 -14.46 -11.91 4.49
N ASP A 40 -15.02 -13.08 4.76
CA ASP A 40 -14.35 -14.37 4.48
C ASP A 40 -14.24 -14.67 2.98
N SER A 41 -15.13 -14.13 2.17
CA SER A 41 -15.11 -14.28 0.70
C SER A 41 -14.28 -13.21 0.00
N TYR A 42 -13.90 -12.14 0.70
CA TYR A 42 -13.07 -11.07 0.11
C TYR A 42 -11.67 -11.58 -0.22
N GLN A 43 -11.21 -11.33 -1.44
CA GLN A 43 -9.87 -11.72 -1.89
C GLN A 43 -8.86 -10.61 -1.60
N VAL A 44 -8.01 -10.83 -0.60
CA VAL A 44 -6.89 -9.94 -0.27
C VAL A 44 -5.74 -10.14 -1.26
N SER A 45 -5.48 -11.38 -1.65
CA SER A 45 -4.55 -11.76 -2.72
C SER A 45 -5.01 -13.11 -3.31
N PRO A 46 -4.42 -13.58 -4.41
CA PRO A 46 -4.80 -14.88 -5.00
C PRO A 46 -4.77 -16.07 -4.03
N SER A 47 -3.98 -15.97 -2.95
CA SER A 47 -3.81 -17.04 -1.97
C SER A 47 -4.32 -16.69 -0.56
N LEU A 48 -4.99 -15.56 -0.37
CA LEU A 48 -5.43 -15.08 0.93
C LEU A 48 -6.82 -14.44 0.84
N THR A 49 -7.72 -14.90 1.70
CA THR A 49 -9.04 -14.29 1.88
C THR A 49 -9.03 -13.21 2.97
N GLY A 50 -10.11 -12.48 3.08
CA GLY A 50 -10.28 -11.42 4.08
C GLY A 50 -10.28 -11.91 5.52
N GLU A 51 -10.35 -13.21 5.77
CA GLU A 51 -10.18 -13.79 7.11
C GLU A 51 -8.90 -13.30 7.80
N ILE A 52 -7.83 -13.04 7.03
CA ILE A 52 -6.59 -12.49 7.57
C ILE A 52 -6.77 -11.10 8.20
N LEU A 53 -7.83 -10.39 7.86
CA LEU A 53 -8.10 -9.06 8.41
C LEU A 53 -8.72 -9.12 9.81
N ARG A 54 -9.28 -10.27 10.24
CA ARG A 54 -9.98 -10.40 11.52
C ARG A 54 -9.20 -9.85 12.70
N PRO A 55 -7.90 -10.19 12.91
CA PRO A 55 -7.15 -9.67 14.05
C PRO A 55 -6.98 -8.14 14.04
N LEU A 56 -7.13 -7.50 12.90
CA LEU A 56 -7.04 -6.04 12.76
C LEU A 56 -8.35 -5.33 13.09
N ILE A 57 -9.48 -6.01 12.91
CA ILE A 57 -10.82 -5.42 13.04
C ILE A 57 -11.59 -5.90 14.25
N GLU A 58 -11.31 -7.10 14.77
CA GLU A 58 -11.99 -7.65 15.94
C GLU A 58 -11.81 -6.78 17.18
N GLY A 59 -12.90 -6.53 17.89
CA GLY A 59 -12.93 -5.67 19.06
C GLY A 59 -12.78 -4.18 18.75
N SER A 60 -12.74 -3.81 17.47
CA SER A 60 -12.76 -2.42 17.01
C SER A 60 -14.16 -2.07 16.53
N GLY A 61 -14.59 -0.82 16.72
CA GLY A 61 -15.82 -0.32 16.11
C GLY A 61 -15.70 -0.21 14.59
N ASP A 62 -16.19 0.88 14.01
CA ASP A 62 -16.03 1.15 12.58
C ASP A 62 -14.53 1.35 12.26
N VAL A 63 -13.98 0.47 11.43
CA VAL A 63 -12.58 0.51 10.98
C VAL A 63 -12.54 0.80 9.49
N ARG A 64 -11.79 1.84 9.12
CA ARG A 64 -11.55 2.22 7.73
C ARG A 64 -10.09 2.04 7.40
N MET A 65 -9.78 1.19 6.44
CA MET A 65 -8.40 0.90 6.09
C MET A 65 -8.22 0.60 4.61
N HIS A 66 -7.02 0.82 4.12
CA HIS A 66 -6.56 0.27 2.85
C HIS A 66 -6.06 -1.16 3.08
N VAL A 67 -6.53 -2.10 2.29
CA VAL A 67 -6.06 -3.49 2.36
C VAL A 67 -4.68 -3.64 1.71
N SER A 68 -4.30 -2.74 0.81
CA SER A 68 -2.99 -2.77 0.11
C SER A 68 -2.75 -4.10 -0.62
N ASN A 69 -3.77 -4.58 -1.38
CA ASN A 69 -3.75 -5.88 -2.06
C ASN A 69 -2.47 -6.11 -2.88
N GLY A 70 -1.99 -5.08 -3.60
CA GLY A 70 -0.76 -5.17 -4.39
C GLY A 70 0.48 -5.45 -3.53
N ALA A 71 0.60 -4.78 -2.37
CA ALA A 71 1.72 -5.01 -1.46
C ALA A 71 1.65 -6.43 -0.84
N VAL A 72 0.45 -6.89 -0.50
CA VAL A 72 0.25 -8.27 -0.01
C VAL A 72 0.63 -9.28 -1.09
N ALA A 73 0.17 -9.09 -2.33
CA ALA A 73 0.50 -9.98 -3.44
C ALA A 73 2.02 -10.00 -3.72
N SER A 74 2.67 -8.83 -3.70
CA SER A 74 4.13 -8.72 -3.87
C SER A 74 4.87 -9.46 -2.76
N LEU A 75 4.52 -9.24 -1.49
CA LEU A 75 5.15 -9.93 -0.37
C LEU A 75 4.95 -11.45 -0.47
N THR A 76 3.73 -11.90 -0.68
CA THR A 76 3.42 -13.34 -0.77
C THR A 76 4.09 -14.03 -1.95
N GLY A 77 4.33 -13.33 -3.05
CA GLY A 77 5.07 -13.83 -4.20
C GLY A 77 6.58 -13.85 -3.99
N THR A 78 7.11 -12.94 -3.16
CA THR A 78 8.55 -12.82 -2.91
C THR A 78 9.05 -13.78 -1.82
N LEU A 79 8.28 -13.96 -0.73
CA LEU A 79 8.71 -14.77 0.40
C LEU A 79 9.14 -16.21 0.03
N PRO A 80 8.45 -16.94 -0.85
CA PRO A 80 8.87 -18.29 -1.26
C PRO A 80 10.19 -18.35 -2.03
N LEU A 81 10.65 -17.22 -2.55
CA LEU A 81 11.90 -17.13 -3.31
C LEU A 81 13.12 -16.87 -2.43
N LEU A 82 12.90 -16.59 -1.14
CA LEU A 82 13.99 -16.31 -0.22
C LEU A 82 14.73 -17.57 0.19
N HIS A 83 16.06 -17.48 0.18
CA HIS A 83 16.90 -18.47 0.86
C HIS A 83 16.53 -18.52 2.35
N PRO A 84 16.64 -19.68 3.05
CA PRO A 84 16.31 -19.78 4.48
C PRO A 84 16.96 -18.71 5.38
N PHE A 85 18.16 -18.28 5.04
CA PHE A 85 18.87 -17.19 5.74
C PHE A 85 18.73 -15.83 5.03
N GLY A 86 17.91 -15.76 3.97
CA GLY A 86 17.70 -14.56 3.19
C GLY A 86 16.71 -13.61 3.87
N ARG A 87 16.79 -12.36 3.49
CA ARG A 87 15.82 -11.35 3.88
C ARG A 87 15.46 -10.47 2.69
N VAL A 88 14.24 -9.96 2.69
CA VAL A 88 13.82 -8.89 1.79
C VAL A 88 13.68 -7.60 2.58
N GLN A 89 14.14 -6.50 2.00
CA GLN A 89 13.94 -5.16 2.55
C GLN A 89 13.21 -4.29 1.53
N CYS A 90 12.26 -3.51 2.00
CA CYS A 90 11.53 -2.54 1.22
C CYS A 90 11.49 -1.20 1.98
N HIS A 91 11.66 -0.11 1.26
CA HIS A 91 11.61 1.24 1.82
C HIS A 91 10.42 1.97 1.21
N ASP A 92 9.43 2.29 2.03
CA ASP A 92 8.20 2.93 1.56
C ASP A 92 7.49 3.67 2.71
N LEU A 93 6.33 4.22 2.44
CA LEU A 93 5.44 4.84 3.41
C LEU A 93 4.55 3.75 4.03
N PHE A 94 5.00 3.18 5.14
CA PHE A 94 4.22 2.19 5.88
C PHE A 94 3.49 2.84 7.06
N LEU A 95 2.20 2.51 7.21
CA LEU A 95 1.53 2.64 8.50
C LEU A 95 1.97 1.46 9.36
N THR A 96 2.52 1.72 10.53
CA THR A 96 3.12 0.68 11.38
C THR A 96 2.34 0.42 12.67
N GLY A 97 1.35 1.26 12.98
CA GLY A 97 0.58 1.14 14.20
C GLY A 97 -0.93 0.98 13.97
N PRO A 98 -1.62 0.20 14.82
CA PRO A 98 -3.06 -0.03 14.68
C PRO A 98 -3.91 1.24 14.84
N ARG A 99 -3.45 2.25 15.54
CA ARG A 99 -4.18 3.52 15.70
C ARG A 99 -4.31 4.28 14.38
N GLN A 100 -3.33 4.14 13.49
CA GLN A 100 -3.27 4.90 12.24
C GLN A 100 -4.36 4.49 11.24
N TYR A 101 -4.76 3.23 11.19
CA TYR A 101 -5.81 2.79 10.27
C TYR A 101 -7.23 2.81 10.87
N ARG A 102 -7.36 2.97 12.19
CA ARG A 102 -8.69 3.09 12.84
C ARG A 102 -9.37 4.43 12.60
N THR A 103 -8.58 5.46 12.35
CA THR A 103 -9.07 6.82 12.06
C THR A 103 -9.17 7.11 10.57
N GLY A 104 -8.96 6.10 9.73
CA GLY A 104 -8.77 6.21 8.30
C GLY A 104 -7.30 6.37 7.94
N PHE A 105 -6.93 5.85 6.77
CA PHE A 105 -5.60 6.07 6.22
C PHE A 105 -5.41 7.53 5.82
N TYR A 106 -4.19 8.00 5.86
CA TYR A 106 -3.83 9.18 5.12
C TYR A 106 -4.11 8.88 3.64
N GLY A 107 -5.08 9.58 3.08
CA GLY A 107 -5.53 9.35 1.72
C GLY A 107 -4.45 9.54 0.67
N PRO A 108 -4.72 9.17 -0.58
CA PRO A 108 -3.76 9.33 -1.65
C PRO A 108 -3.38 10.80 -1.83
N GLY A 109 -2.08 11.07 -1.91
CA GLY A 109 -1.53 12.38 -2.18
C GLY A 109 -0.88 12.46 -3.56
N LYS A 110 -0.86 13.65 -4.15
CA LYS A 110 -0.05 13.96 -5.33
C LYS A 110 1.30 14.45 -4.84
N TYR A 111 2.36 13.85 -5.32
CA TYR A 111 3.71 14.24 -4.97
C TYR A 111 4.65 14.10 -6.16
N ASP A 112 5.19 15.21 -6.63
CA ASP A 112 6.21 15.26 -7.70
C ASP A 112 5.91 14.34 -8.90
N GLY A 113 4.74 14.50 -9.50
CA GLY A 113 4.29 13.70 -10.65
C GLY A 113 3.82 12.27 -10.31
N SER A 114 3.81 11.89 -9.04
CA SER A 114 3.39 10.57 -8.57
C SER A 114 2.14 10.63 -7.70
N VAL A 115 1.35 9.57 -7.71
CA VAL A 115 0.33 9.32 -6.69
C VAL A 115 0.97 8.49 -5.59
N VAL A 116 0.96 9.02 -4.38
CA VAL A 116 1.54 8.39 -3.21
C VAL A 116 0.43 7.91 -2.30
N ASN A 117 0.55 6.68 -1.81
CA ASN A 117 -0.36 6.12 -0.83
C ASN A 117 0.41 5.37 0.26
N TRP A 118 -0.20 5.25 1.43
CA TRP A 118 0.40 4.53 2.55
C TRP A 118 0.05 3.04 2.49
N VAL A 119 1.04 2.21 2.83
CA VAL A 119 0.90 0.75 2.84
C VAL A 119 0.53 0.27 4.23
N ASN A 120 -0.39 -0.69 4.31
CA ASN A 120 -0.83 -1.29 5.56
C ASN A 120 0.23 -2.25 6.14
N GLY A 121 1.13 -1.72 6.95
CA GLY A 121 2.20 -2.48 7.60
C GLY A 121 1.70 -3.59 8.53
N PRO A 122 0.73 -3.34 9.45
CA PRO A 122 0.16 -4.39 10.30
C PRO A 122 -0.40 -5.58 9.51
N LEU A 123 -1.01 -5.35 8.36
CA LEU A 123 -1.47 -6.44 7.50
C LEU A 123 -0.29 -7.24 6.93
N LEU A 124 0.78 -6.58 6.48
CA LEU A 124 1.97 -7.29 6.00
C LEU A 124 2.64 -8.12 7.10
N GLN A 125 2.62 -7.64 8.36
CA GLN A 125 3.10 -8.43 9.51
C GLN A 125 2.27 -9.69 9.72
N LEU A 126 0.94 -9.60 9.64
CA LEU A 126 0.06 -10.77 9.75
C LEU A 126 0.29 -11.76 8.61
N VAL A 127 0.40 -11.26 7.38
CA VAL A 127 0.67 -12.09 6.20
C VAL A 127 1.99 -12.82 6.32
N GLY A 128 3.06 -12.12 6.69
CA GLY A 128 4.38 -12.72 6.91
C GLY A 128 4.35 -13.75 8.02
N SER A 129 3.73 -13.40 9.15
CA SER A 129 3.61 -14.29 10.31
C SER A 129 2.91 -15.61 9.97
N ARG A 130 1.81 -15.57 9.24
CA ARG A 130 1.09 -16.78 8.79
C ARG A 130 1.91 -17.65 7.84
N ARG A 131 2.94 -17.10 7.22
CA ARG A 131 3.85 -17.81 6.30
C ARG A 131 5.19 -18.20 6.94
N GLY A 132 5.33 -18.04 8.27
CA GLY A 132 6.56 -18.39 8.97
C GLY A 132 7.67 -17.34 8.87
N PHE A 133 7.32 -16.09 8.53
CA PHE A 133 8.28 -14.99 8.46
C PHE A 133 8.05 -13.96 9.57
N SER A 134 9.13 -13.38 10.05
CA SER A 134 9.11 -12.12 10.81
C SER A 134 9.05 -10.97 9.82
N VAL A 135 8.17 -10.00 10.09
CA VAL A 135 8.10 -8.74 9.33
C VAL A 135 8.22 -7.60 10.33
N GLU A 136 9.29 -6.84 10.21
CA GLU A 136 9.64 -5.76 11.13
C GLU A 136 9.75 -4.43 10.39
N PHE A 137 9.52 -3.34 11.12
CA PHE A 137 9.59 -1.97 10.59
C PHE A 137 10.57 -1.14 11.41
N ALA A 138 11.40 -0.37 10.73
CA ALA A 138 12.33 0.56 11.34
C ALA A 138 12.39 1.86 10.54
N PRO A 139 12.70 3.01 11.17
CA PRO A 139 12.93 4.25 10.42
C PRO A 139 14.01 4.09 9.36
N PHE A 140 13.82 4.69 8.19
CA PHE A 140 14.82 4.68 7.14
C PHE A 140 16.02 5.56 7.51
N ARG A 141 17.15 4.93 7.77
CA ARG A 141 18.33 5.58 8.35
C ARG A 141 19.05 6.55 7.40
N GLN A 142 19.00 6.28 6.10
CA GLN A 142 19.71 7.07 5.08
C GLN A 142 19.04 8.43 4.83
N ARG A 143 17.82 8.64 5.29
CA ARG A 143 17.11 9.91 5.21
C ARG A 143 16.39 10.20 6.52
N PRO A 144 17.13 10.61 7.57
CA PRO A 144 16.56 10.94 8.88
C PRO A 144 15.47 12.00 8.76
N GLY A 145 14.40 11.87 9.55
CA GLY A 145 13.27 12.80 9.52
C GLY A 145 12.29 12.62 8.35
N SER A 146 12.56 11.68 7.43
CA SER A 146 11.57 11.30 6.43
C SER A 146 10.49 10.39 7.04
N HIS A 147 9.32 10.33 6.39
CA HIS A 147 8.27 9.37 6.76
C HIS A 147 8.53 7.96 6.21
N ILE A 148 9.65 7.77 5.51
CA ILE A 148 10.01 6.48 4.93
C ILE A 148 10.39 5.51 6.03
N THR A 149 9.88 4.31 5.94
CA THR A 149 10.15 3.20 6.86
C THR A 149 10.76 2.04 6.07
N THR A 150 11.71 1.35 6.69
CA THR A 150 12.25 0.10 6.17
C THR A 150 11.43 -1.05 6.72
N MET A 151 10.80 -1.81 5.84
CA MET A 151 10.25 -3.13 6.14
C MET A 151 11.33 -4.17 5.92
N THR A 152 11.54 -5.06 6.87
CA THR A 152 12.40 -6.24 6.71
C THR A 152 11.59 -7.50 6.96
N ALA A 153 11.59 -8.44 6.02
CA ALA A 153 10.99 -9.75 6.19
C ALA A 153 12.06 -10.83 6.08
N GLN A 154 12.08 -11.76 7.03
CA GLN A 154 13.00 -12.91 7.08
C GLN A 154 12.31 -14.13 7.66
N ALA A 155 12.79 -15.33 7.33
CA ALA A 155 12.27 -16.56 7.92
C ALA A 155 12.42 -16.51 9.44
N ARG A 156 11.46 -17.11 10.14
CA ARG A 156 11.59 -17.36 11.60
C ARG A 156 12.39 -18.63 11.81
N ASP A 157 13.27 -18.58 12.78
CA ASP A 157 13.99 -19.75 13.28
C ASP A 157 13.04 -20.78 13.90
#